data_45b680753bdff7b0b408ab247fd69f6f
#
_entry.id   45b680753bdff7b0b408ab247fd69f6f
#
_cell.length_a   1.000
_cell.length_b   1.000
_cell.length_c   1.000
_cell.angle_alpha   90.00
_cell.angle_beta   90.00
_cell.angle_gamma   90.00
#
_symmetry.space_group_name_H-M   'P 1'
#
loop_
_entity.id
_entity.type
_entity.pdbx_description
1 polymer ?
#
loop_
_entity_poly.entity_id
_entity_poly.type
_entity_poly.pdbx_seq_one_letter_code
_entity_poly.pdbx_strand_id
1 'polypeptide(L)'
;MLHMHFGAGRLGLGLVVPAFQAPATESVILNRAVSSANATGSTALGAERRNLLLRDNPDSTYHLRILDGTAARTERIRYAGFQTYGDGDLTARTRAIAASSEAKRQGVMVTASVLKRENYGPIIEALTALAEMREAGDPVGPIFLVACENMVSAEEVLDDPDLVGPDATLLRRHVTPVAALVDRMCVALEEDASGSAPTVCVRTEPYASLKLALGPDTEVLRDLCAGSLITFGRHLEIEKQIKGWLLNGTHWLIALRAFQASGGDRAMKLNEFIAASPEERRHAIAVMDEMREGVALLLRQDPAYADFVRDVDVDAYLAGAATAILQRFFSTEDPITRILARFQTPLPGDPTLIEAFSTRFADRINGPLGAYEAAKGVLPPAASRGLLSLLHLVPSGTFIDARAQ
;
A
#
# COMPACT_ATOMS: atom_id res chain seq x y z
N MET A 1 -4.29 -3.42 -23.31
CA MET A 1 -4.71 -2.33 -22.40
C MET A 1 -3.56 -1.33 -22.23
N LEU A 2 -3.82 -0.04 -22.29
CA LEU A 2 -2.86 1.00 -21.90
C LEU A 2 -2.89 1.17 -20.37
N HIS A 3 -1.75 0.99 -19.71
CA HIS A 3 -1.59 1.22 -18.29
C HIS A 3 -0.71 2.46 -18.07
N MET A 4 -1.26 3.49 -17.45
CA MET A 4 -0.57 4.74 -17.10
C MET A 4 -0.38 4.77 -15.58
N HIS A 5 0.85 4.65 -15.12
CA HIS A 5 1.16 4.63 -13.69
C HIS A 5 1.79 5.94 -13.22
N PHE A 6 1.16 6.59 -12.25
CA PHE A 6 1.66 7.80 -11.62
C PHE A 6 2.41 7.49 -10.32
N GLY A 7 3.69 7.85 -10.29
CA GLY A 7 4.55 7.70 -9.13
C GLY A 7 5.63 6.63 -9.29
N ALA A 8 6.87 7.02 -9.55
CA ALA A 8 8.02 6.12 -9.60
C ALA A 8 8.62 5.84 -8.20
N GLY A 9 7.75 5.72 -7.18
CA GLY A 9 8.12 5.37 -5.82
C GLY A 9 8.35 3.87 -5.60
N ARG A 10 8.70 3.50 -4.35
CA ARG A 10 8.93 2.10 -3.97
C ARG A 10 7.74 1.21 -4.27
N LEU A 11 6.51 1.63 -3.91
CA LEU A 11 5.29 0.85 -4.13
C LEU A 11 4.95 0.75 -5.61
N GLY A 12 5.02 1.86 -6.35
CA GLY A 12 4.74 1.90 -7.78
C GLY A 12 5.63 0.95 -8.57
N LEU A 13 6.95 1.09 -8.41
CA LEU A 13 7.93 0.25 -9.11
C LEU A 13 8.07 -1.15 -8.49
N GLY A 14 7.78 -1.32 -7.20
CA GLY A 14 7.94 -2.60 -6.51
C GLY A 14 6.71 -3.51 -6.54
N LEU A 15 5.52 -2.97 -6.78
CA LEU A 15 4.28 -3.75 -6.81
C LEU A 15 3.41 -3.40 -8.01
N VAL A 16 3.05 -2.11 -8.20
CA VAL A 16 1.98 -1.76 -9.15
C VAL A 16 2.39 -2.06 -10.59
N VAL A 17 3.50 -1.49 -11.07
CA VAL A 17 3.98 -1.75 -12.43
C VAL A 17 4.27 -3.24 -12.68
N PRO A 18 4.94 -3.98 -11.77
CA PRO A 18 5.11 -5.42 -11.92
C PRO A 18 3.79 -6.21 -11.98
N ALA A 19 2.77 -5.80 -11.21
CA ALA A 19 1.48 -6.50 -11.20
C ALA A 19 0.77 -6.42 -12.56
N PHE A 20 0.97 -5.34 -13.33
CA PHE A 20 0.40 -5.15 -14.67
C PHE A 20 1.26 -5.73 -15.80
N GLN A 21 2.32 -6.49 -15.52
CA GLN A 21 3.12 -7.15 -16.56
C GLN A 21 2.30 -8.26 -17.23
N ALA A 22 1.74 -7.97 -18.39
CA ALA A 22 1.05 -8.94 -19.26
C ALA A 22 1.37 -8.63 -20.72
N PRO A 23 1.35 -9.64 -21.62
CA PRO A 23 1.71 -9.44 -23.03
C PRO A 23 0.89 -8.38 -23.77
N ALA A 24 -0.37 -8.19 -23.37
CA ALA A 24 -1.30 -7.23 -23.98
C ALA A 24 -1.34 -5.88 -23.24
N THR A 25 -0.44 -5.65 -22.25
CA THR A 25 -0.40 -4.42 -21.46
C THR A 25 0.80 -3.56 -21.84
N GLU A 26 0.54 -2.32 -22.22
CA GLU A 26 1.55 -1.30 -22.43
C GLU A 26 1.60 -0.40 -21.19
N SER A 27 2.65 -0.54 -20.36
CA SER A 27 2.82 0.25 -19.13
C SER A 27 3.68 1.49 -19.39
N VAL A 28 3.13 2.67 -19.19
CA VAL A 28 3.84 3.96 -19.20
C VAL A 28 3.92 4.51 -17.77
N ILE A 29 5.12 4.85 -17.33
CA ILE A 29 5.36 5.39 -16.01
C ILE A 29 5.47 6.92 -16.10
N LEU A 30 4.67 7.62 -15.28
CA LEU A 30 4.68 9.07 -15.17
C LEU A 30 5.14 9.47 -13.76
N ASN A 31 6.12 10.38 -13.68
CA ASN A 31 6.58 10.86 -12.40
C ASN A 31 6.77 12.38 -12.42
N ARG A 32 6.60 13.02 -11.25
CA ARG A 32 6.80 14.46 -11.14
C ARG A 32 8.25 14.83 -11.46
N ALA A 33 8.45 15.88 -12.25
CA ALA A 33 9.74 16.52 -12.42
C ALA A 33 10.21 17.08 -11.06
N VAL A 34 11.50 16.92 -10.76
CA VAL A 34 12.07 17.42 -9.50
C VAL A 34 12.61 18.82 -9.73
N SER A 35 12.11 19.82 -9.01
CA SER A 35 12.78 21.11 -8.96
C SER A 35 13.98 21.03 -8.02
N SER A 36 15.07 21.64 -8.40
CA SER A 36 16.35 21.66 -7.67
C SER A 36 16.24 22.16 -6.21
N ALA A 37 15.11 22.79 -5.84
CA ALA A 37 14.87 23.32 -4.50
C ALA A 37 14.52 22.24 -3.45
N ASN A 38 14.16 21.00 -3.85
CA ASN A 38 13.69 19.96 -2.94
C ASN A 38 14.64 18.75 -2.78
N ALA A 39 15.90 18.87 -3.21
CA ALA A 39 16.91 17.83 -3.11
C ALA A 39 17.56 17.81 -1.71
N THR A 40 16.83 17.51 -0.66
CA THR A 40 17.39 17.28 0.67
C THR A 40 17.60 15.79 0.94
N GLY A 41 18.83 15.46 1.16
CA GLY A 41 19.52 14.25 1.49
C GLY A 41 18.76 13.05 2.05
N SER A 42 18.93 11.93 1.36
CA SER A 42 18.72 10.59 1.90
C SER A 42 19.64 9.63 1.14
N THR A 43 20.13 8.61 1.81
CA THR A 43 20.88 7.47 1.24
C THR A 43 20.09 6.63 0.24
N ALA A 44 18.80 6.92 0.04
CA ALA A 44 17.97 6.36 -1.00
C ALA A 44 18.23 7.07 -2.34
N LEU A 45 18.09 6.35 -3.44
CA LEU A 45 18.19 6.88 -4.80
C LEU A 45 17.31 8.13 -4.95
N GLY A 46 17.93 9.29 -5.13
CA GLY A 46 17.24 10.58 -5.24
C GLY A 46 16.25 10.59 -6.41
N ALA A 47 15.17 11.36 -6.28
CA ALA A 47 14.09 11.37 -7.27
C ALA A 47 14.58 11.82 -8.67
N GLU A 48 15.49 12.79 -8.73
CA GLU A 48 16.08 13.24 -10.00
C GLU A 48 16.90 12.12 -10.67
N ARG A 49 17.82 11.49 -9.93
CA ARG A 49 18.63 10.39 -10.45
C ARG A 49 17.78 9.21 -10.90
N ARG A 50 16.74 8.87 -10.16
CA ARG A 50 15.76 7.84 -10.53
C ARG A 50 15.05 8.18 -11.85
N ASN A 51 14.59 9.42 -12.01
CA ASN A 51 13.94 9.87 -13.24
C ASN A 51 14.88 9.75 -14.44
N LEU A 52 16.17 10.14 -14.27
CA LEU A 52 17.19 9.99 -15.30
C LEU A 52 17.41 8.52 -15.67
N LEU A 53 17.59 7.64 -14.68
CA LEU A 53 17.81 6.22 -14.90
C LEU A 53 16.64 5.54 -15.62
N LEU A 54 15.38 5.92 -15.31
CA LEU A 54 14.21 5.37 -15.99
C LEU A 54 14.04 5.95 -17.39
N ARG A 55 14.33 7.24 -17.61
CA ARG A 55 14.20 7.89 -18.90
C ARG A 55 15.23 7.44 -19.91
N ASP A 56 16.49 7.35 -19.45
CA ASP A 56 17.65 7.13 -20.32
C ASP A 56 18.02 5.63 -20.42
N ASN A 57 17.24 4.72 -19.83
CA ASN A 57 17.47 3.28 -19.94
C ASN A 57 17.15 2.78 -21.36
N PRO A 58 18.13 2.30 -22.13
CA PRO A 58 17.93 1.91 -23.53
C PRO A 58 17.01 0.70 -23.70
N ASP A 59 16.94 -0.16 -22.68
CA ASP A 59 16.11 -1.38 -22.72
C ASP A 59 14.70 -1.14 -22.19
N SER A 60 14.41 0.07 -21.67
CA SER A 60 13.16 0.41 -21.00
C SER A 60 12.79 -0.63 -19.91
N THR A 61 13.76 -0.94 -19.05
CA THR A 61 13.61 -1.91 -17.97
C THR A 61 14.19 -1.39 -16.67
N TYR A 62 13.74 -1.96 -15.56
CA TYR A 62 14.38 -1.82 -14.25
C TYR A 62 14.41 -3.16 -13.52
N HIS A 63 15.15 -3.25 -12.43
CA HIS A 63 15.31 -4.49 -11.68
C HIS A 63 14.41 -4.51 -10.45
N LEU A 64 13.76 -5.65 -10.23
CA LEU A 64 13.04 -5.99 -9.01
C LEU A 64 13.83 -7.10 -8.31
N ARG A 65 14.50 -6.75 -7.20
CA ARG A 65 15.26 -7.70 -6.38
C ARG A 65 14.40 -8.19 -5.24
N ILE A 66 14.01 -9.45 -5.31
CA ILE A 66 13.13 -10.11 -4.35
C ILE A 66 14.01 -10.83 -3.34
N LEU A 67 13.87 -10.46 -2.06
CA LEU A 67 14.65 -11.01 -0.95
C LEU A 67 13.79 -12.02 -0.18
N ASP A 68 14.26 -13.26 -0.09
CA ASP A 68 13.62 -14.35 0.64
C ASP A 68 14.62 -14.95 1.64
N GLY A 69 14.62 -14.44 2.85
CA GLY A 69 15.64 -14.75 3.84
C GLY A 69 17.05 -14.41 3.32
N THR A 70 17.90 -15.42 3.17
CA THR A 70 19.26 -15.27 2.62
C THR A 70 19.32 -15.39 1.10
N ALA A 71 18.23 -15.82 0.45
CA ALA A 71 18.15 -15.95 -1.00
C ALA A 71 17.70 -14.61 -1.62
N ALA A 72 18.21 -14.34 -2.82
CA ALA A 72 17.79 -13.20 -3.62
C ALA A 72 17.60 -13.61 -5.08
N ARG A 73 16.53 -13.17 -5.70
CA ARG A 73 16.33 -13.28 -7.15
C ARG A 73 16.07 -11.90 -7.73
N THR A 74 16.50 -11.67 -8.97
CA THR A 74 16.27 -10.43 -9.68
C THR A 74 15.39 -10.68 -10.89
N GLU A 75 14.30 -9.95 -10.98
CA GLU A 75 13.40 -9.92 -12.14
C GLU A 75 13.62 -8.62 -12.90
N ARG A 76 13.54 -8.70 -14.24
CA ARG A 76 13.60 -7.54 -15.12
C ARG A 76 12.17 -7.12 -15.46
N ILE A 77 11.79 -5.91 -15.04
CA ILE A 77 10.47 -5.34 -15.28
C ILE A 77 10.54 -4.38 -16.47
N ARG A 78 9.67 -4.57 -17.44
CA ARG A 78 9.61 -3.75 -18.65
C ARG A 78 8.56 -2.65 -18.50
N TYR A 79 8.79 -1.52 -19.20
CA TYR A 79 7.81 -0.47 -19.40
C TYR A 79 7.86 0.02 -20.84
N ALA A 80 6.73 0.49 -21.37
CA ALA A 80 6.64 1.00 -22.74
C ALA A 80 7.21 2.42 -22.87
N GLY A 81 7.20 3.19 -21.78
CA GLY A 81 7.75 4.52 -21.72
C GLY A 81 7.86 5.07 -20.32
N PHE A 82 8.74 6.07 -20.17
CA PHE A 82 8.86 6.86 -18.94
C PHE A 82 8.81 8.33 -19.29
N GLN A 83 7.99 9.10 -18.58
CA GLN A 83 7.92 10.55 -18.76
C GLN A 83 7.88 11.26 -17.40
N THR A 84 8.52 12.42 -17.34
CA THR A 84 8.32 13.35 -16.24
C THR A 84 7.30 14.38 -16.61
N TYR A 85 6.48 14.81 -15.66
CA TYR A 85 5.56 15.92 -15.80
C TYR A 85 5.90 17.06 -14.86
N GLY A 86 5.66 18.29 -15.31
CA GLY A 86 5.73 19.52 -14.55
C GLY A 86 4.43 20.29 -14.71
N ASP A 87 4.36 21.50 -14.19
CA ASP A 87 3.16 22.31 -14.29
C ASP A 87 2.85 22.65 -15.76
N GLY A 88 1.64 22.36 -16.20
CA GLY A 88 1.04 22.87 -17.44
C GLY A 88 1.28 22.07 -18.75
N ASP A 89 1.88 20.85 -18.69
CA ASP A 89 2.12 20.08 -19.93
C ASP A 89 1.51 18.66 -19.93
N LEU A 90 0.88 18.24 -18.84
CA LEU A 90 0.46 16.86 -18.66
C LEU A 90 -0.70 16.46 -19.59
N THR A 91 -1.64 17.36 -19.86
CA THR A 91 -2.73 17.15 -20.81
C THR A 91 -2.18 16.78 -22.21
N ALA A 92 -1.24 17.56 -22.73
CA ALA A 92 -0.63 17.29 -24.04
C ALA A 92 0.13 15.97 -24.07
N ARG A 93 0.88 15.66 -22.99
CA ARG A 93 1.61 14.39 -22.85
C ARG A 93 0.66 13.20 -22.78
N THR A 94 -0.41 13.30 -22.00
CA THR A 94 -1.42 12.25 -21.88
C THR A 94 -2.05 11.94 -23.22
N ARG A 95 -2.43 12.98 -23.99
CA ARG A 95 -2.98 12.84 -25.35
C ARG A 95 -1.97 12.18 -26.30
N ALA A 96 -0.68 12.58 -26.24
CA ALA A 96 0.38 11.99 -27.05
C ALA A 96 0.61 10.51 -26.72
N ILE A 97 0.66 10.12 -25.43
CA ILE A 97 0.77 8.73 -24.99
C ILE A 97 -0.43 7.92 -25.49
N ALA A 98 -1.64 8.41 -25.29
CA ALA A 98 -2.84 7.73 -25.75
C ALA A 98 -2.89 7.65 -27.29
N ALA A 99 -2.49 8.69 -28.01
CA ALA A 99 -2.47 8.67 -29.47
C ALA A 99 -1.49 7.63 -30.04
N SER A 100 -0.35 7.42 -29.38
CA SER A 100 0.68 6.45 -29.80
C SER A 100 0.38 4.99 -29.45
N SER A 101 -0.58 4.73 -28.56
CA SER A 101 -0.90 3.37 -28.09
C SER A 101 -2.17 2.84 -28.74
N GLU A 102 -2.08 1.73 -29.50
CA GLU A 102 -3.26 1.01 -29.97
C GLU A 102 -3.97 0.24 -28.84
N ALA A 103 -3.25 -0.10 -27.76
CA ALA A 103 -3.79 -0.80 -26.61
C ALA A 103 -4.88 -0.01 -25.85
N LYS A 104 -4.92 1.33 -26.01
CA LYS A 104 -5.98 2.19 -25.43
C LYS A 104 -7.40 1.84 -25.90
N ARG A 105 -7.54 1.21 -27.07
CA ARG A 105 -8.85 0.80 -27.61
C ARG A 105 -9.52 -0.28 -26.76
N GLN A 106 -8.72 -1.13 -26.11
CA GLN A 106 -9.23 -2.16 -25.20
C GLN A 106 -9.64 -1.55 -23.86
N GLY A 107 -8.89 -0.59 -23.35
CA GLY A 107 -9.13 0.12 -22.11
C GLY A 107 -7.90 0.87 -21.64
N VAL A 108 -8.11 1.85 -20.77
CA VAL A 108 -7.05 2.64 -20.13
C VAL A 108 -7.16 2.46 -18.63
N MET A 109 -6.08 1.98 -18.02
CA MET A 109 -5.94 1.85 -16.59
C MET A 109 -5.00 2.94 -16.08
N VAL A 110 -5.52 3.89 -15.31
CA VAL A 110 -4.72 4.91 -14.63
C VAL A 110 -4.54 4.48 -13.18
N THR A 111 -3.31 4.22 -12.78
CA THR A 111 -2.97 3.85 -11.40
C THR A 111 -2.11 4.92 -10.75
N ALA A 112 -2.27 5.14 -9.46
CA ALA A 112 -1.50 6.12 -8.71
C ALA A 112 -0.90 5.55 -7.42
N SER A 113 0.38 5.87 -7.16
CA SER A 113 1.06 5.60 -5.89
C SER A 113 1.81 6.86 -5.45
N VAL A 114 1.04 7.92 -5.12
CA VAL A 114 1.53 9.28 -4.88
C VAL A 114 1.41 9.75 -3.43
N LEU A 115 1.01 8.85 -2.55
CA LEU A 115 1.00 8.93 -1.08
C LEU A 115 -0.06 9.83 -0.47
N LYS A 116 -0.36 10.99 -1.05
CA LYS A 116 -1.24 12.00 -0.48
C LYS A 116 -2.29 12.46 -1.48
N ARG A 117 -3.49 12.79 -0.97
CA ARG A 117 -4.61 13.30 -1.77
C ARG A 117 -4.24 14.54 -2.60
N GLU A 118 -3.46 15.46 -2.02
CA GLU A 118 -3.05 16.69 -2.70
C GLU A 118 -2.18 16.43 -3.95
N ASN A 119 -1.65 15.24 -4.09
CA ASN A 119 -0.85 14.85 -5.24
C ASN A 119 -1.68 14.30 -6.42
N TYR A 120 -3.03 14.24 -6.28
CA TYR A 120 -3.90 13.70 -7.35
C TYR A 120 -4.28 14.72 -8.43
N GLY A 121 -4.06 16.02 -8.24
CA GLY A 121 -4.34 17.03 -9.25
C GLY A 121 -3.82 16.67 -10.66
N PRO A 122 -2.55 16.29 -10.83
CA PRO A 122 -2.04 15.83 -12.13
C PRO A 122 -2.71 14.56 -12.67
N ILE A 123 -3.17 13.66 -11.80
CA ILE A 123 -3.88 12.45 -12.21
C ILE A 123 -5.26 12.83 -12.76
N ILE A 124 -5.95 13.77 -12.10
CA ILE A 124 -7.23 14.31 -12.57
C ILE A 124 -7.05 15.00 -13.94
N GLU A 125 -6.01 15.82 -14.13
CA GLU A 125 -5.69 16.44 -15.42
C GLU A 125 -5.52 15.38 -16.53
N ALA A 126 -4.81 14.30 -16.26
CA ALA A 126 -4.66 13.21 -17.21
C ALA A 126 -5.98 12.47 -17.50
N LEU A 127 -6.79 12.23 -16.48
CA LEU A 127 -8.11 11.59 -16.64
C LEU A 127 -9.06 12.47 -17.44
N THR A 128 -9.07 13.78 -17.19
CA THR A 128 -9.85 14.76 -17.96
C THR A 128 -9.45 14.72 -19.44
N ALA A 129 -8.14 14.73 -19.74
CA ALA A 129 -7.66 14.64 -21.12
C ALA A 129 -8.13 13.36 -21.84
N LEU A 130 -8.10 12.21 -21.15
CA LEU A 130 -8.59 10.93 -21.70
C LEU A 130 -10.11 10.93 -21.88
N ALA A 131 -10.85 11.50 -20.92
CA ALA A 131 -12.31 11.60 -20.99
C ALA A 131 -12.76 12.52 -22.13
N GLU A 132 -12.07 13.65 -22.35
CA GLU A 132 -12.31 14.56 -23.47
C GLU A 132 -12.04 13.89 -24.82
N MET A 133 -10.95 13.13 -24.96
CA MET A 133 -10.68 12.34 -26.17
C MET A 133 -11.83 11.38 -26.46
N ARG A 134 -12.32 10.67 -25.45
CA ARG A 134 -13.43 9.72 -25.59
C ARG A 134 -14.74 10.43 -25.94
N GLU A 135 -15.04 11.57 -25.32
CA GLU A 135 -16.23 12.39 -25.62
C GLU A 135 -16.17 12.94 -27.06
N ALA A 136 -14.97 13.25 -27.56
CA ALA A 136 -14.74 13.69 -28.94
C ALA A 136 -14.84 12.56 -30.00
N GLY A 137 -15.01 11.31 -29.54
CA GLY A 137 -15.13 10.15 -30.42
C GLY A 137 -13.80 9.47 -30.78
N ASP A 138 -12.71 9.83 -30.14
CA ASP A 138 -11.45 9.10 -30.27
C ASP A 138 -11.64 7.64 -29.77
N PRO A 139 -10.92 6.67 -30.36
CA PRO A 139 -11.09 5.25 -30.01
C PRO A 139 -10.39 4.91 -28.69
N VAL A 140 -10.82 5.55 -27.60
CA VAL A 140 -10.40 5.29 -26.22
C VAL A 140 -11.44 4.37 -25.57
N GLY A 141 -10.99 3.18 -25.12
CA GLY A 141 -11.83 2.23 -24.42
C GLY A 141 -12.25 2.70 -23.02
N PRO A 142 -12.80 1.82 -22.17
CA PRO A 142 -13.14 2.15 -20.79
C PRO A 142 -11.93 2.71 -20.02
N ILE A 143 -12.16 3.75 -19.22
CA ILE A 143 -11.12 4.40 -18.41
C ILE A 143 -11.36 4.05 -16.95
N PHE A 144 -10.34 3.54 -16.27
CA PHE A 144 -10.38 3.15 -14.87
C PHE A 144 -9.36 3.93 -14.07
N LEU A 145 -9.74 4.39 -12.87
CA LEU A 145 -8.84 4.96 -11.88
C LEU A 145 -8.65 3.98 -10.72
N VAL A 146 -7.40 3.67 -10.40
CA VAL A 146 -7.02 2.86 -9.23
C VAL A 146 -6.06 3.65 -8.34
N ALA A 147 -6.52 4.03 -7.16
CA ALA A 147 -5.65 4.58 -6.13
C ALA A 147 -4.93 3.43 -5.41
N CYS A 148 -3.64 3.24 -5.71
CA CYS A 148 -2.82 2.21 -5.08
C CYS A 148 -2.23 2.71 -3.76
N GLU A 149 -3.11 3.12 -2.85
CA GLU A 149 -2.78 3.75 -1.57
C GLU A 149 -3.50 3.04 -0.41
N ASN A 150 -3.00 3.23 0.82
CA ASN A 150 -3.69 2.74 2.01
C ASN A 150 -4.71 3.74 2.59
N MET A 151 -4.58 5.03 2.26
CA MET A 151 -5.30 6.13 2.90
C MET A 151 -6.16 6.95 1.93
N VAL A 152 -6.12 6.64 0.63
CA VAL A 152 -6.86 7.36 -0.41
C VAL A 152 -7.54 6.34 -1.30
N SER A 153 -8.82 6.50 -1.56
CA SER A 153 -9.56 5.68 -2.52
C SER A 153 -9.78 6.43 -3.85
N ALA A 154 -10.00 5.69 -4.93
CA ALA A 154 -10.31 6.28 -6.23
C ALA A 154 -11.65 7.03 -6.22
N GLU A 155 -12.62 6.55 -5.46
CA GLU A 155 -13.93 7.20 -5.28
C GLU A 155 -13.78 8.55 -4.58
N GLU A 156 -13.07 8.59 -3.43
CA GLU A 156 -12.80 9.84 -2.71
C GLU A 156 -12.09 10.89 -3.59
N VAL A 157 -11.22 10.46 -4.50
CA VAL A 157 -10.52 11.35 -5.43
C VAL A 157 -11.48 11.92 -6.46
N LEU A 158 -12.36 11.10 -7.04
CA LEU A 158 -13.32 11.57 -8.06
C LEU A 158 -14.51 12.33 -7.46
N ASP A 159 -14.79 12.17 -6.18
CA ASP A 159 -15.83 12.91 -5.47
C ASP A 159 -15.32 14.19 -4.81
N ASP A 160 -14.03 14.45 -4.85
CA ASP A 160 -13.43 15.66 -4.27
C ASP A 160 -13.63 16.88 -5.18
N PRO A 161 -14.50 17.83 -4.80
CA PRO A 161 -14.75 19.01 -5.62
C PRO A 161 -13.53 19.92 -5.81
N ASP A 162 -12.59 19.92 -4.87
CA ASP A 162 -11.36 20.72 -4.96
C ASP A 162 -10.36 20.12 -5.98
N LEU A 163 -10.44 18.80 -6.21
CA LEU A 163 -9.60 18.12 -7.19
C LEU A 163 -10.24 18.11 -8.59
N VAL A 164 -11.52 17.74 -8.69
CA VAL A 164 -12.18 17.55 -9.99
C VAL A 164 -12.73 18.85 -10.58
N GLY A 165 -13.08 19.84 -9.74
CA GLY A 165 -13.54 21.14 -10.18
C GLY A 165 -14.67 21.08 -11.21
N PRO A 166 -14.54 21.82 -12.35
CA PRO A 166 -15.56 21.87 -13.40
C PRO A 166 -15.69 20.55 -14.18
N ASP A 167 -14.69 19.66 -14.11
CA ASP A 167 -14.63 18.42 -14.89
C ASP A 167 -15.39 17.26 -14.25
N ALA A 168 -15.98 17.46 -13.07
CA ALA A 168 -16.67 16.43 -12.29
C ALA A 168 -17.70 15.63 -13.12
N THR A 169 -18.52 16.31 -13.92
CA THR A 169 -19.54 15.66 -14.76
C THR A 169 -18.94 14.80 -15.86
N LEU A 170 -17.89 15.28 -16.51
CA LEU A 170 -17.17 14.57 -17.56
C LEU A 170 -16.48 13.33 -16.99
N LEU A 171 -15.78 13.49 -15.86
CA LEU A 171 -15.08 12.40 -15.18
C LEU A 171 -16.05 11.32 -14.72
N ARG A 172 -17.16 11.66 -14.06
CA ARG A 172 -18.17 10.69 -13.63
C ARG A 172 -18.80 9.92 -14.79
N ARG A 173 -18.88 10.49 -15.99
CA ARG A 173 -19.40 9.83 -17.18
C ARG A 173 -18.44 8.82 -17.78
N HIS A 174 -17.14 9.09 -17.74
CA HIS A 174 -16.14 8.35 -18.52
C HIS A 174 -15.15 7.56 -17.69
N VAL A 175 -14.99 7.87 -16.41
CA VAL A 175 -13.99 7.24 -15.53
C VAL A 175 -14.68 6.41 -14.46
N THR A 176 -14.32 5.13 -14.40
CA THR A 176 -14.79 4.20 -13.36
C THR A 176 -13.74 4.11 -12.24
N PRO A 177 -14.07 4.52 -11.00
CA PRO A 177 -13.20 4.27 -9.87
C PRO A 177 -13.16 2.78 -9.54
N VAL A 178 -11.98 2.28 -9.20
CA VAL A 178 -11.78 0.88 -8.82
C VAL A 178 -11.05 0.82 -7.49
N ALA A 179 -11.70 0.26 -6.48
CA ALA A 179 -11.04 0.03 -5.21
C ALA A 179 -9.93 -1.01 -5.35
N ALA A 180 -8.81 -0.79 -4.66
CA ALA A 180 -7.66 -1.68 -4.68
C ALA A 180 -7.18 -2.01 -3.27
N LEU A 181 -6.69 -3.23 -3.08
CA LEU A 181 -5.92 -3.65 -1.92
C LEU A 181 -4.49 -3.94 -2.37
N VAL A 182 -3.56 -3.11 -1.89
CA VAL A 182 -2.13 -3.24 -2.20
C VAL A 182 -1.39 -3.77 -0.98
N ASP A 183 -0.59 -4.81 -1.18
CA ASP A 183 0.20 -5.39 -0.11
C ASP A 183 1.52 -5.95 -0.60
N ARG A 184 2.58 -5.21 -0.38
CA ARG A 184 3.96 -5.62 -0.55
C ARG A 184 4.89 -4.70 0.23
N MET A 185 5.85 -5.28 0.92
CA MET A 185 6.90 -4.51 1.54
C MET A 185 8.02 -4.23 0.52
N CYS A 186 8.12 -2.96 0.10
CA CYS A 186 9.19 -2.47 -0.75
C CYS A 186 10.22 -1.75 0.13
N VAL A 187 11.37 -2.40 0.33
CA VAL A 187 12.36 -1.99 1.35
C VAL A 187 13.16 -0.78 0.90
N ALA A 188 13.70 -0.83 -0.32
CA ALA A 188 14.59 0.22 -0.83
C ALA A 188 14.43 0.46 -2.33
N LEU A 189 14.83 1.66 -2.76
CA LEU A 189 15.13 2.03 -4.15
C LEU A 189 16.61 2.34 -4.22
N GLU A 190 17.31 1.67 -5.13
CA GLU A 190 18.77 1.73 -5.27
C GLU A 190 19.14 1.88 -6.75
N GLU A 191 20.36 2.31 -7.01
CA GLU A 191 20.97 2.22 -8.32
C GLU A 191 21.71 0.88 -8.44
N ASP A 192 21.41 0.13 -9.48
CA ASP A 192 22.13 -1.10 -9.83
C ASP A 192 23.08 -0.81 -11.00
N ALA A 193 24.36 -0.80 -10.70
CA ALA A 193 25.43 -0.59 -11.67
C ALA A 193 26.12 -1.91 -12.08
N SER A 194 25.54 -3.07 -11.77
CA SER A 194 26.13 -4.38 -12.08
C SER A 194 26.06 -4.76 -13.57
N GLY A 195 25.21 -4.09 -14.34
CA GLY A 195 25.02 -4.30 -15.78
C GLY A 195 25.85 -3.39 -16.66
N SER A 196 25.61 -3.44 -17.97
CA SER A 196 26.27 -2.58 -18.99
C SER A 196 25.87 -1.10 -18.86
N ALA A 197 24.70 -0.82 -18.28
CA ALA A 197 24.22 0.51 -17.97
C ALA A 197 23.58 0.49 -16.57
N PRO A 198 23.71 1.58 -15.81
CA PRO A 198 23.08 1.68 -14.51
C PRO A 198 21.55 1.73 -14.67
N THR A 199 20.85 1.06 -13.76
CA THR A 199 19.38 1.02 -13.76
C THR A 199 18.82 1.17 -12.35
N VAL A 200 17.51 1.41 -12.25
CA VAL A 200 16.81 1.40 -10.96
C VAL A 200 16.64 -0.05 -10.47
N CYS A 201 16.93 -0.30 -9.20
CA CYS A 201 16.65 -1.54 -8.53
C CYS A 201 15.71 -1.30 -7.33
N VAL A 202 14.60 -2.03 -7.28
CA VAL A 202 13.68 -2.02 -6.14
C VAL A 202 13.88 -3.30 -5.34
N ARG A 203 14.21 -3.19 -4.06
CA ARG A 203 14.27 -4.35 -3.16
C ARG A 203 12.92 -4.58 -2.51
N THR A 204 12.42 -5.81 -2.59
CA THR A 204 11.12 -6.21 -2.08
C THR A 204 11.15 -7.57 -1.38
N GLU A 205 10.13 -7.85 -0.59
CA GLU A 205 9.81 -9.18 -0.11
C GLU A 205 9.23 -10.06 -1.23
N PRO A 206 9.18 -11.41 -1.06
CA PRO A 206 8.55 -12.31 -2.02
C PRO A 206 7.05 -12.12 -2.14
N TYR A 207 6.38 -11.83 -1.03
CA TYR A 207 4.94 -11.62 -1.03
C TYR A 207 4.56 -10.37 -1.80
N ALA A 208 3.58 -10.52 -2.70
CA ALA A 208 3.02 -9.42 -3.48
C ALA A 208 1.54 -9.67 -3.72
N SER A 209 0.70 -8.70 -3.43
CA SER A 209 -0.72 -8.74 -3.71
C SER A 209 -1.22 -7.38 -4.19
N LEU A 210 -1.78 -7.37 -5.38
CA LEU A 210 -2.62 -6.30 -5.90
C LEU A 210 -3.97 -6.90 -6.23
N LYS A 211 -4.98 -6.56 -5.43
CA LYS A 211 -6.33 -7.05 -5.59
C LYS A 211 -7.25 -5.89 -5.96
N LEU A 212 -8.05 -6.05 -6.99
CA LEU A 212 -9.02 -5.07 -7.46
C LEU A 212 -10.44 -5.49 -7.11
N ALA A 213 -11.29 -4.50 -6.85
CA ALA A 213 -12.71 -4.75 -6.60
C ALA A 213 -13.42 -5.16 -7.88
N LEU A 214 -14.30 -6.16 -7.76
CA LEU A 214 -15.26 -6.52 -8.79
C LEU A 214 -16.64 -6.04 -8.43
N GLY A 215 -17.27 -5.41 -9.41
CA GLY A 215 -18.66 -4.98 -9.41
C GLY A 215 -19.18 -4.95 -10.84
N PRO A 216 -20.44 -4.57 -11.07
CA PRO A 216 -21.05 -4.57 -12.40
C PRO A 216 -20.22 -3.81 -13.44
N ASP A 217 -19.65 -2.68 -13.07
CA ASP A 217 -18.91 -1.80 -13.97
C ASP A 217 -17.43 -2.20 -14.14
N THR A 218 -16.95 -3.19 -13.38
CA THR A 218 -15.54 -3.61 -13.36
C THR A 218 -15.31 -5.07 -13.77
N GLU A 219 -16.35 -5.82 -14.18
CA GLU A 219 -16.20 -7.21 -14.66
C GLU A 219 -15.25 -7.33 -15.86
N VAL A 220 -15.25 -6.35 -16.77
CA VAL A 220 -14.35 -6.30 -17.92
C VAL A 220 -12.86 -6.28 -17.51
N LEU A 221 -12.53 -5.90 -16.28
CA LEU A 221 -11.15 -5.90 -15.79
C LEU A 221 -10.54 -7.30 -15.73
N ARG A 222 -11.36 -8.36 -15.59
CA ARG A 222 -10.85 -9.74 -15.62
C ARG A 222 -10.17 -10.06 -16.95
N ASP A 223 -10.79 -9.63 -18.04
CA ASP A 223 -10.25 -9.84 -19.39
C ASP A 223 -9.08 -8.90 -19.66
N LEU A 224 -9.21 -7.63 -19.26
CA LEU A 224 -8.16 -6.61 -19.47
C LEU A 224 -6.88 -6.93 -18.71
N CYS A 225 -7.00 -7.53 -17.52
CA CYS A 225 -5.86 -7.91 -16.68
C CYS A 225 -5.47 -9.39 -16.82
N ALA A 226 -6.00 -10.10 -17.82
CA ALA A 226 -5.66 -11.50 -18.04
C ALA A 226 -4.15 -11.69 -18.26
N GLY A 227 -3.57 -12.66 -17.55
CA GLY A 227 -2.13 -12.93 -17.59
C GLY A 227 -1.27 -12.00 -16.72
N SER A 228 -1.86 -11.04 -16.01
CA SER A 228 -1.21 -10.22 -14.99
C SER A 228 -1.20 -10.91 -13.62
N LEU A 229 -0.49 -10.34 -12.64
CA LEU A 229 -0.49 -10.81 -11.25
C LEU A 229 -1.65 -10.23 -10.40
N ILE A 230 -2.60 -9.57 -11.04
CA ILE A 230 -3.74 -8.96 -10.39
C ILE A 230 -4.77 -10.01 -10.03
N THR A 231 -5.26 -9.93 -8.80
CA THR A 231 -6.38 -10.75 -8.32
C THR A 231 -7.62 -9.88 -8.12
N PHE A 232 -8.77 -10.51 -7.94
CA PHE A 232 -10.04 -9.82 -7.83
C PHE A 232 -10.83 -10.26 -6.61
N GLY A 233 -11.61 -9.34 -6.00
CA GLY A 233 -12.44 -9.64 -4.84
C GLY A 233 -13.67 -8.74 -4.76
N ARG A 234 -14.71 -9.23 -4.05
CA ARG A 234 -15.96 -8.49 -3.84
C ARG A 234 -15.98 -7.73 -2.51
N HIS A 235 -15.18 -8.16 -1.54
CA HIS A 235 -15.21 -7.65 -0.16
C HIS A 235 -13.93 -6.88 0.20
N LEU A 236 -13.38 -6.10 -0.74
CA LEU A 236 -12.08 -5.47 -0.56
C LEU A 236 -11.99 -4.55 0.65
N GLU A 237 -13.04 -3.81 0.97
CA GLU A 237 -13.03 -2.90 2.13
C GLU A 237 -12.91 -3.69 3.45
N ILE A 238 -13.60 -4.82 3.55
CA ILE A 238 -13.48 -5.69 4.71
C ILE A 238 -12.09 -6.35 4.76
N GLU A 239 -11.57 -6.78 3.62
CA GLU A 239 -10.22 -7.33 3.52
C GLU A 239 -9.14 -6.29 3.89
N LYS A 240 -9.33 -5.01 3.55
CA LYS A 240 -8.46 -3.90 4.00
C LYS A 240 -8.49 -3.74 5.52
N GLN A 241 -9.69 -3.80 6.13
CA GLN A 241 -9.84 -3.74 7.57
C GLN A 241 -9.14 -4.93 8.25
N ILE A 242 -9.38 -6.16 7.76
CA ILE A 242 -8.72 -7.36 8.26
C ILE A 242 -7.18 -7.23 8.17
N LYS A 243 -6.66 -6.74 7.04
CA LYS A 243 -5.24 -6.43 6.90
C LYS A 243 -4.78 -5.38 7.93
N GLY A 244 -5.58 -4.36 8.17
CA GLY A 244 -5.35 -3.33 9.19
C GLY A 244 -5.18 -3.96 10.58
N TRP A 245 -6.05 -4.87 10.94
CA TRP A 245 -6.06 -5.56 12.23
C TRP A 245 -4.94 -6.61 12.34
N LEU A 246 -4.94 -7.59 11.42
CA LEU A 246 -4.00 -8.73 11.53
C LEU A 246 -2.56 -8.34 11.21
N LEU A 247 -2.32 -7.63 10.09
CA LEU A 247 -0.96 -7.27 9.71
C LEU A 247 -0.45 -6.08 10.52
N ASN A 248 -1.14 -4.94 10.40
CA ASN A 248 -0.60 -3.71 10.98
C ASN A 248 -0.74 -3.67 12.50
N GLY A 249 -1.87 -4.15 13.05
CA GLY A 249 -2.10 -4.20 14.50
C GLY A 249 -1.11 -5.15 15.19
N THR A 250 -1.01 -6.39 14.73
CA THR A 250 -0.07 -7.39 15.28
C THR A 250 1.38 -6.94 15.14
N HIS A 251 1.74 -6.41 13.97
CA HIS A 251 3.09 -5.90 13.70
C HIS A 251 3.50 -4.83 14.73
N TRP A 252 2.59 -3.92 15.03
CA TRP A 252 2.83 -2.86 15.98
C TRP A 252 2.96 -3.37 17.42
N LEU A 253 2.08 -4.30 17.85
CA LEU A 253 2.14 -4.89 19.20
C LEU A 253 3.47 -5.60 19.46
N ILE A 254 3.97 -6.36 18.46
CA ILE A 254 5.26 -7.04 18.56
C ILE A 254 6.41 -6.02 18.54
N ALA A 255 6.32 -4.99 17.70
CA ALA A 255 7.36 -3.95 17.62
C ALA A 255 7.48 -3.12 18.91
N LEU A 256 6.38 -2.84 19.61
CA LEU A 256 6.41 -2.19 20.92
C LEU A 256 7.16 -3.02 21.96
N ARG A 257 6.88 -4.33 22.01
CA ARG A 257 7.61 -5.23 22.88
C ARG A 257 9.10 -5.29 22.52
N ALA A 258 9.42 -5.38 21.24
CA ALA A 258 10.80 -5.38 20.75
C ALA A 258 11.54 -4.10 21.13
N PHE A 259 10.90 -2.94 21.00
CA PHE A 259 11.45 -1.66 21.40
C PHE A 259 11.73 -1.59 22.90
N GLN A 260 10.79 -2.04 23.73
CA GLN A 260 10.97 -2.11 25.17
C GLN A 260 12.11 -3.07 25.56
N ALA A 261 12.09 -4.29 25.02
CA ALA A 261 13.05 -5.34 25.37
C ALA A 261 14.49 -5.01 24.94
N SER A 262 14.64 -4.23 23.86
CA SER A 262 15.95 -3.76 23.37
C SER A 262 16.47 -2.50 24.04
N GLY A 263 15.78 -1.99 25.06
CA GLY A 263 16.16 -0.74 25.72
C GLY A 263 15.99 0.49 24.82
N GLY A 264 15.09 0.43 23.85
CA GLY A 264 14.80 1.55 22.94
C GLY A 264 15.60 1.55 21.65
N ASP A 265 16.26 0.46 21.28
CA ASP A 265 16.97 0.34 20.01
C ASP A 265 15.99 0.34 18.82
N ARG A 266 15.95 1.46 18.11
CA ARG A 266 15.09 1.65 16.93
C ARG A 266 15.67 1.03 15.67
N ALA A 267 16.95 0.73 15.64
CA ALA A 267 17.61 0.12 14.46
C ALA A 267 17.42 -1.40 14.42
N MET A 268 17.04 -2.02 15.54
CA MET A 268 16.74 -3.44 15.61
C MET A 268 15.69 -3.82 14.56
N LYS A 269 15.90 -4.94 13.89
CA LYS A 269 14.96 -5.51 12.95
C LYS A 269 14.02 -6.48 13.66
N LEU A 270 12.75 -6.47 13.28
CA LEU A 270 11.72 -7.28 13.93
C LEU A 270 12.00 -8.78 13.82
N ASN A 271 12.42 -9.25 12.63
CA ASN A 271 12.78 -10.66 12.42
C ASN A 271 13.96 -11.09 13.31
N GLU A 272 14.98 -10.24 13.50
CA GLU A 272 16.11 -10.49 14.40
C GLU A 272 15.66 -10.60 15.84
N PHE A 273 14.77 -9.69 16.30
CA PHE A 273 14.19 -9.74 17.63
C PHE A 273 13.41 -11.06 17.88
N ILE A 274 12.54 -11.42 16.95
CA ILE A 274 11.73 -12.65 17.05
C ILE A 274 12.63 -13.90 17.04
N ALA A 275 13.74 -13.88 16.29
CA ALA A 275 14.69 -14.98 16.23
C ALA A 275 15.62 -15.06 17.45
N ALA A 276 15.75 -13.98 18.22
CA ALA A 276 16.70 -13.89 19.35
C ALA A 276 16.40 -14.91 20.46
N SER A 277 15.13 -15.27 20.66
CA SER A 277 14.76 -16.28 21.63
C SER A 277 13.48 -17.06 21.25
N PRO A 278 13.36 -18.35 21.69
CA PRO A 278 12.12 -19.09 21.57
C PRO A 278 10.93 -18.45 22.27
N GLU A 279 11.16 -17.66 23.31
CA GLU A 279 10.12 -16.93 24.04
C GLU A 279 9.52 -15.85 23.20
N GLU A 280 10.33 -15.01 22.55
CA GLU A 280 9.85 -13.93 21.67
C GLU A 280 9.13 -14.46 20.45
N ARG A 281 9.60 -15.59 19.91
CA ARG A 281 8.89 -16.29 18.83
C ARG A 281 7.51 -16.78 19.27
N ARG A 282 7.42 -17.42 20.45
CA ARG A 282 6.11 -17.85 20.99
C ARG A 282 5.20 -16.67 21.28
N HIS A 283 5.74 -15.57 21.78
CA HIS A 283 4.98 -14.36 22.02
C HIS A 283 4.40 -13.79 20.73
N ALA A 284 5.19 -13.68 19.66
CA ALA A 284 4.71 -13.19 18.35
C ALA A 284 3.57 -14.05 17.79
N ILE A 285 3.69 -15.38 17.92
CA ILE A 285 2.64 -16.32 17.52
C ILE A 285 1.38 -16.12 18.38
N ALA A 286 1.52 -16.00 19.70
CA ALA A 286 0.40 -15.81 20.62
C ALA A 286 -0.35 -14.50 20.35
N VAL A 287 0.36 -13.39 20.09
CA VAL A 287 -0.26 -12.10 19.69
C VAL A 287 -1.08 -12.26 18.41
N MET A 288 -0.52 -12.96 17.40
CA MET A 288 -1.23 -13.21 16.14
C MET A 288 -2.48 -14.05 16.36
N ASP A 289 -2.41 -15.11 17.17
CA ASP A 289 -3.55 -15.99 17.45
C ASP A 289 -4.66 -15.24 18.19
N GLU A 290 -4.32 -14.43 19.19
CA GLU A 290 -5.28 -13.59 19.92
C GLU A 290 -5.93 -12.54 19.00
N MET A 291 -5.15 -11.86 18.17
CA MET A 291 -5.68 -10.91 17.20
C MET A 291 -6.59 -11.60 16.18
N ARG A 292 -6.18 -12.76 15.67
CA ARG A 292 -6.98 -13.57 14.73
C ARG A 292 -8.33 -13.97 15.34
N GLU A 293 -8.31 -14.44 16.58
CA GLU A 293 -9.54 -14.81 17.30
C GLU A 293 -10.44 -13.60 17.52
N GLY A 294 -9.86 -12.48 17.96
CA GLY A 294 -10.60 -11.22 18.13
C GLY A 294 -11.24 -10.72 16.83
N VAL A 295 -10.51 -10.79 15.71
CA VAL A 295 -11.05 -10.44 14.38
C VAL A 295 -12.17 -11.39 13.98
N ALA A 296 -12.04 -12.69 14.19
CA ALA A 296 -13.09 -13.66 13.88
C ALA A 296 -14.37 -13.39 14.67
N LEU A 297 -14.24 -13.05 15.95
CA LEU A 297 -15.36 -12.68 16.81
C LEU A 297 -16.01 -11.37 16.35
N LEU A 298 -15.22 -10.35 16.05
CA LEU A 298 -15.71 -9.05 15.56
C LEU A 298 -16.52 -9.21 14.27
N LEU A 299 -15.96 -9.94 13.29
CA LEU A 299 -16.65 -10.17 12.00
C LEU A 299 -17.98 -10.90 12.15
N ARG A 300 -18.10 -11.82 13.12
CA ARG A 300 -19.35 -12.58 13.35
C ARG A 300 -20.37 -11.84 14.18
N GLN A 301 -19.94 -10.91 15.02
CA GLN A 301 -20.82 -10.16 15.92
C GLN A 301 -21.42 -8.92 15.29
N ASP A 302 -20.68 -8.26 14.39
CA ASP A 302 -21.11 -7.02 13.76
C ASP A 302 -21.86 -7.30 12.46
N PRO A 303 -23.18 -6.92 12.37
CA PRO A 303 -23.99 -7.09 11.17
C PRO A 303 -23.40 -6.45 9.90
N ALA A 304 -22.54 -5.46 10.03
CA ALA A 304 -21.87 -4.82 8.89
C ALA A 304 -21.02 -5.82 8.07
N TYR A 305 -20.61 -6.93 8.66
CA TYR A 305 -19.80 -7.97 8.00
C TYR A 305 -20.59 -9.21 7.57
N ALA A 306 -21.93 -9.18 7.69
CA ALA A 306 -22.77 -10.36 7.46
C ALA A 306 -22.57 -10.96 6.05
N ASP A 307 -22.47 -10.14 5.02
CA ASP A 307 -22.25 -10.61 3.65
C ASP A 307 -20.88 -11.29 3.48
N PHE A 308 -19.83 -10.74 4.07
CA PHE A 308 -18.52 -11.36 4.08
C PHE A 308 -18.54 -12.73 4.79
N VAL A 309 -19.15 -12.78 5.97
CA VAL A 309 -19.25 -14.02 6.77
C VAL A 309 -20.06 -15.10 6.05
N ARG A 310 -21.07 -14.70 5.27
CA ARG A 310 -21.86 -15.64 4.45
C ARG A 310 -21.05 -16.19 3.25
N ASP A 311 -20.26 -15.33 2.60
CA ASP A 311 -19.60 -15.63 1.32
C ASP A 311 -18.21 -16.26 1.51
N VAL A 312 -17.61 -16.12 2.69
CA VAL A 312 -16.23 -16.52 2.99
C VAL A 312 -16.16 -17.41 4.22
N ASP A 313 -15.44 -18.51 4.13
CA ASP A 313 -15.03 -19.27 5.32
C ASP A 313 -14.02 -18.43 6.13
N VAL A 314 -14.56 -17.72 7.12
CA VAL A 314 -13.81 -16.75 7.94
C VAL A 314 -12.62 -17.42 8.65
N ASP A 315 -12.78 -18.64 9.17
CA ASP A 315 -11.72 -19.30 9.91
C ASP A 315 -10.57 -19.71 8.99
N ALA A 316 -10.88 -20.31 7.86
CA ALA A 316 -9.88 -20.67 6.87
C ALA A 316 -9.17 -19.46 6.28
N TYR A 317 -9.91 -18.39 5.97
CA TYR A 317 -9.38 -17.12 5.46
C TYR A 317 -8.39 -16.49 6.46
N LEU A 318 -8.81 -16.32 7.72
CA LEU A 318 -7.99 -15.69 8.76
C LEU A 318 -6.78 -16.55 9.14
N ALA A 319 -6.91 -17.87 9.14
CA ALA A 319 -5.78 -18.79 9.40
C ALA A 319 -4.73 -18.68 8.29
N GLY A 320 -5.16 -18.65 7.03
CA GLY A 320 -4.27 -18.44 5.89
C GLY A 320 -3.55 -17.10 5.94
N ALA A 321 -4.29 -16.01 6.22
CA ALA A 321 -3.74 -14.68 6.36
C ALA A 321 -2.73 -14.58 7.51
N ALA A 322 -3.06 -15.13 8.70
CA ALA A 322 -2.19 -15.13 9.87
C ALA A 322 -0.87 -15.89 9.59
N THR A 323 -0.96 -17.05 8.93
CA THR A 323 0.22 -17.85 8.57
C THR A 323 1.14 -17.07 7.63
N ALA A 324 0.60 -16.45 6.58
CA ALA A 324 1.37 -15.65 5.63
C ALA A 324 2.02 -14.43 6.30
N ILE A 325 1.29 -13.75 7.20
CA ILE A 325 1.81 -12.59 7.94
C ILE A 325 2.93 -12.99 8.90
N LEU A 326 2.77 -14.07 9.66
CA LEU A 326 3.82 -14.57 10.56
C LEU A 326 5.09 -14.95 9.79
N GLN A 327 4.94 -15.61 8.64
CA GLN A 327 6.08 -15.94 7.79
C GLN A 327 6.83 -14.67 7.35
N ARG A 328 6.12 -13.60 7.00
CA ARG A 328 6.72 -12.30 6.68
C ARG A 328 7.48 -11.71 7.87
N PHE A 329 6.90 -11.73 9.07
CA PHE A 329 7.56 -11.23 10.27
C PHE A 329 8.85 -12.00 10.62
N PHE A 330 8.88 -13.30 10.31
CA PHE A 330 10.06 -14.13 10.56
C PHE A 330 11.16 -13.99 9.51
N SER A 331 10.82 -13.62 8.28
CA SER A 331 11.77 -13.60 7.15
C SER A 331 12.19 -12.21 6.69
N THR A 332 11.36 -11.18 6.92
CA THR A 332 11.59 -9.87 6.32
C THR A 332 12.32 -8.93 7.29
N GLU A 333 13.40 -8.34 6.82
CA GLU A 333 14.14 -7.31 7.56
C GLU A 333 13.33 -6.00 7.64
N ASP A 334 12.58 -5.81 8.73
CA ASP A 334 11.82 -4.60 8.96
C ASP A 334 12.30 -3.88 10.23
N PRO A 335 12.96 -2.71 10.11
CA PRO A 335 13.41 -1.95 11.27
C PRO A 335 12.24 -1.49 12.13
N ILE A 336 12.36 -1.62 13.44
CA ILE A 336 11.35 -1.17 14.42
C ILE A 336 11.00 0.30 14.21
N THR A 337 11.98 1.15 13.89
CA THR A 337 11.76 2.57 13.56
C THR A 337 10.70 2.76 12.49
N ARG A 338 10.71 1.94 11.43
CA ARG A 338 9.74 2.05 10.34
C ARG A 338 8.34 1.64 10.79
N ILE A 339 8.25 0.62 11.65
CA ILE A 339 6.97 0.12 12.16
C ILE A 339 6.36 1.15 13.11
N LEU A 340 7.14 1.64 14.08
CA LEU A 340 6.69 2.62 15.06
C LEU A 340 6.37 3.99 14.43
N ALA A 341 7.14 4.43 13.43
CA ALA A 341 6.87 5.67 12.71
C ALA A 341 5.52 5.67 11.99
N ARG A 342 5.04 4.51 11.50
CA ARG A 342 3.71 4.38 10.90
C ARG A 342 2.58 4.68 11.87
N PHE A 343 2.82 4.48 13.16
CA PHE A 343 1.88 4.74 14.23
C PHE A 343 2.14 6.08 14.91
N GLN A 344 3.10 6.87 14.38
CA GLN A 344 3.51 8.14 14.98
C GLN A 344 3.65 7.97 16.51
N THR A 345 4.43 6.95 16.92
CA THR A 345 4.63 6.65 18.35
C THR A 345 5.05 7.92 19.04
N PRO A 346 4.31 8.40 20.07
CA PRO A 346 4.57 9.68 20.67
C PRO A 346 6.00 9.77 21.21
N LEU A 347 6.66 10.87 20.87
CA LEU A 347 7.81 11.29 21.67
C LEU A 347 7.26 11.90 22.98
N PRO A 348 7.93 11.71 24.11
CA PRO A 348 7.47 12.30 25.35
C PRO A 348 7.19 13.80 25.19
N GLY A 349 5.94 14.22 25.49
CA GLY A 349 5.57 15.63 25.52
C GLY A 349 4.92 16.22 24.26
N ASP A 350 4.68 15.43 23.19
CA ASP A 350 3.96 15.95 22.00
C ASP A 350 2.47 15.48 22.02
N PRO A 351 1.51 16.40 22.33
CA PRO A 351 0.09 16.06 22.42
C PRO A 351 -0.53 15.65 21.06
N THR A 352 -0.01 16.13 19.92
CA THR A 352 -0.53 15.79 18.59
C THR A 352 -0.25 14.33 18.23
N LEU A 353 0.77 13.75 18.84
CA LEU A 353 1.12 12.34 18.65
C LEU A 353 0.18 11.41 19.42
N ILE A 354 -0.39 11.86 20.55
CA ILE A 354 -1.36 11.10 21.33
C ILE A 354 -2.67 10.94 20.55
N GLU A 355 -3.12 11.99 19.88
CA GLU A 355 -4.33 11.95 19.04
C GLU A 355 -4.15 10.99 17.86
N ALA A 356 -3.07 11.11 17.11
CA ALA A 356 -2.74 10.22 16.00
C ALA A 356 -2.58 8.76 16.45
N PHE A 357 -2.03 8.52 17.64
CA PHE A 357 -1.94 7.22 18.27
C PHE A 357 -3.32 6.68 18.62
N SER A 358 -4.16 7.47 19.29
CA SER A 358 -5.51 7.06 19.72
C SER A 358 -6.37 6.66 18.53
N THR A 359 -6.35 7.43 17.43
CA THR A 359 -7.07 7.11 16.20
C THR A 359 -6.63 5.77 15.63
N ARG A 360 -5.33 5.55 15.49
CA ARG A 360 -4.80 4.29 14.92
C ARG A 360 -4.97 3.08 15.82
N PHE A 361 -4.93 3.29 17.14
CA PHE A 361 -5.27 2.25 18.11
C PHE A 361 -6.72 1.84 17.96
N ALA A 362 -7.64 2.82 17.88
CA ALA A 362 -9.06 2.56 17.66
C ALA A 362 -9.29 1.75 16.38
N ASP A 363 -8.68 2.17 15.26
CA ASP A 363 -8.89 1.56 13.95
C ASP A 363 -8.31 0.15 13.82
N ARG A 364 -7.23 -0.19 14.54
CA ARG A 364 -6.44 -1.38 14.22
C ARG A 364 -6.33 -2.40 15.33
N ILE A 365 -6.62 -2.03 16.56
CA ILE A 365 -6.38 -2.87 17.73
C ILE A 365 -7.61 -2.97 18.60
N ASN A 366 -8.26 -1.86 18.88
CA ASN A 366 -9.35 -1.80 19.85
C ASN A 366 -10.53 -2.72 19.48
N GLY A 367 -10.95 -2.74 18.23
CA GLY A 367 -12.06 -3.58 17.77
C GLY A 367 -11.82 -5.08 18.04
N PRO A 368 -10.74 -5.67 17.51
CA PRO A 368 -10.43 -7.08 17.77
C PRO A 368 -10.21 -7.40 19.25
N LEU A 369 -9.48 -6.55 20.01
CA LEU A 369 -9.27 -6.80 21.43
C LEU A 369 -10.54 -6.69 22.26
N GLY A 370 -11.40 -5.71 21.94
CA GLY A 370 -12.71 -5.56 22.59
C GLY A 370 -13.64 -6.73 22.31
N ALA A 371 -13.68 -7.24 21.09
CA ALA A 371 -14.47 -8.43 20.73
C ALA A 371 -13.95 -9.68 21.46
N TYR A 372 -12.63 -9.83 21.56
CA TYR A 372 -12.02 -10.91 22.34
C TYR A 372 -12.39 -10.82 23.84
N GLU A 373 -12.23 -9.64 24.44
CA GLU A 373 -12.56 -9.40 25.86
C GLU A 373 -14.05 -9.66 26.14
N ALA A 374 -14.93 -9.15 25.28
CA ALA A 374 -16.37 -9.35 25.41
C ALA A 374 -16.77 -10.84 25.38
N ALA A 375 -16.09 -11.65 24.55
CA ALA A 375 -16.38 -13.07 24.41
C ALA A 375 -15.74 -13.93 25.50
N LYS A 376 -14.55 -13.58 25.99
CA LYS A 376 -13.75 -14.40 26.93
C LYS A 376 -13.82 -13.91 28.37
N GLY A 377 -14.27 -12.69 28.62
CA GLY A 377 -14.27 -12.06 29.94
C GLY A 377 -12.89 -11.62 30.44
N VAL A 378 -11.85 -11.70 29.59
CA VAL A 378 -10.48 -11.31 29.91
C VAL A 378 -9.83 -10.64 28.70
N LEU A 379 -8.96 -9.67 28.93
CA LEU A 379 -8.12 -9.10 27.88
C LEU A 379 -7.17 -10.15 27.32
N PRO A 380 -6.85 -10.11 26.01
CA PRO A 380 -5.89 -11.03 25.40
C PRO A 380 -4.50 -10.83 26.00
N PRO A 381 -3.91 -11.86 26.64
CA PRO A 381 -2.74 -11.65 27.51
C PRO A 381 -1.46 -11.31 26.73
N ALA A 382 -1.24 -11.88 25.56
CA ALA A 382 -0.04 -11.61 24.77
C ALA A 382 -0.10 -10.23 24.11
N ALA A 383 -1.23 -9.84 23.53
CA ALA A 383 -1.45 -8.52 22.97
C ALA A 383 -1.35 -7.42 24.04
N SER A 384 -1.91 -7.66 25.24
CA SER A 384 -1.83 -6.74 26.37
C SER A 384 -0.39 -6.49 26.83
N ARG A 385 0.51 -7.49 26.76
CA ARG A 385 1.94 -7.27 27.06
C ARG A 385 2.58 -6.28 26.09
N GLY A 386 2.25 -6.35 24.80
CA GLY A 386 2.68 -5.38 23.81
C GLY A 386 2.20 -3.96 24.14
N LEU A 387 0.93 -3.82 24.52
CA LEU A 387 0.35 -2.53 24.92
C LEU A 387 0.95 -1.99 26.21
N LEU A 388 1.19 -2.82 27.21
CA LEU A 388 1.83 -2.41 28.45
C LEU A 388 3.23 -1.83 28.22
N SER A 389 3.90 -2.23 27.14
CA SER A 389 5.19 -1.65 26.74
C SER A 389 5.09 -0.16 26.42
N LEU A 390 3.90 0.34 26.03
CA LEU A 390 3.66 1.77 25.85
C LEU A 390 3.76 2.57 27.15
N LEU A 391 3.38 2.01 28.29
CA LEU A 391 3.43 2.70 29.58
C LEU A 391 4.85 3.12 29.95
N HIS A 392 5.85 2.42 29.41
CA HIS A 392 7.26 2.77 29.59
C HIS A 392 7.76 3.85 28.61
N LEU A 393 6.99 4.14 27.55
CA LEU A 393 7.34 5.14 26.55
C LEU A 393 6.69 6.50 26.79
N VAL A 394 5.63 6.53 27.60
CA VAL A 394 4.86 7.74 27.90
C VAL A 394 5.13 8.15 29.36
N PRO A 395 5.48 9.42 29.63
CA PRO A 395 5.68 9.89 30.99
C PRO A 395 4.46 9.59 31.87
N SER A 396 4.70 9.13 33.08
CA SER A 396 3.66 8.85 34.06
C SER A 396 2.80 10.11 34.29
N GLY A 397 1.54 10.05 33.93
CA GLY A 397 0.56 11.16 34.03
C GLY A 397 -0.25 11.44 32.78
N THR A 398 0.23 11.06 31.60
CA THR A 398 -0.44 11.39 30.32
C THR A 398 -1.64 10.48 30.00
N PHE A 399 -1.74 9.29 30.58
CA PHE A 399 -2.83 8.34 30.32
C PHE A 399 -4.05 8.47 31.24
N ILE A 400 -3.97 9.22 32.34
CA ILE A 400 -5.05 9.27 33.33
C ILE A 400 -6.23 10.11 32.83
N ASP A 401 -6.00 11.10 31.97
CA ASP A 401 -7.05 11.99 31.47
C ASP A 401 -7.83 11.45 30.26
N ALA A 402 -7.30 10.47 29.53
CA ALA A 402 -7.97 9.89 28.36
C ALA A 402 -9.16 8.96 28.70
N ARG A 403 -9.34 8.59 29.99
CA ARG A 403 -10.51 7.81 30.45
C ARG A 403 -11.64 8.68 31.05
N ALA A 404 -11.42 9.98 31.15
CA ALA A 404 -12.37 10.92 31.76
C ALA A 404 -13.13 11.77 30.73
N GLN A 405 -12.90 11.57 29.43
CA GLN A 405 -13.67 12.15 28.33
C GLN A 405 -14.34 11.02 27.53
#